data_7781fef9fce0ce06a669809a7ae69856
#
_entry.id   7781fef9fce0ce06a669809a7ae69856
#
_cell.length_a   1.000
_cell.length_b   1.000
_cell.length_c   1.000
_cell.angle_alpha   90.00
_cell.angle_beta   90.00
_cell.angle_gamma   90.00
#
_symmetry.space_group_name_H-M   'P 1'
#
loop_
_entity.id
_entity.type
_entity.pdbx_description
1 polymer ?
#
loop_
_entity_poly.entity_id
_entity_poly.type
_entity_poly.pdbx_seq_one_letter_code
_entity_poly.pdbx_strand_id
1 'polypeptide(L)'
;VRIRPTEAIHLSALAVLTVLTLILRERLPDPGFMLLSYAALAGFLLLVARMVRREGRLPGWLQFPLDFYPAAFVPILFNTLEPLIQAARGRGRDDLLIAADRRMFGVDVTIWLERFVHPVLNDIFFLFYSTYYF
;
A
#
# COMPACT_ATOMS: atom_id res chain seq x y z
N VAL A 1 4.05 -6.82 27.08
CA VAL A 1 3.30 -5.87 26.26
C VAL A 1 2.33 -6.68 25.39
N ARG A 2 1.02 -6.64 25.70
CA ARG A 2 0.01 -7.33 24.86
C ARG A 2 -0.29 -6.41 23.68
N ILE A 3 0.27 -6.72 22.51
CA ILE A 3 0.04 -6.00 21.24
C ILE A 3 -1.25 -6.58 20.65
N ARG A 4 -2.14 -5.73 20.13
CA ARG A 4 -3.33 -6.20 19.41
C ARG A 4 -2.90 -6.91 18.12
N PRO A 5 -3.65 -7.90 17.61
CA PRO A 5 -3.30 -8.59 16.35
C PRO A 5 -3.09 -7.62 15.17
N THR A 6 -3.91 -6.58 15.07
CA THR A 6 -3.78 -5.53 14.04
C THR A 6 -2.47 -4.77 14.16
N GLU A 7 -2.07 -4.37 15.36
CA GLU A 7 -0.79 -3.68 15.60
C GLU A 7 0.40 -4.59 15.25
N ALA A 8 0.30 -5.88 15.59
CA ALA A 8 1.33 -6.85 15.27
C ALA A 8 1.51 -7.02 13.76
N ILE A 9 0.41 -7.08 13.00
CA ILE A 9 0.44 -7.17 11.54
C ILE A 9 1.12 -5.93 10.93
N HIS A 10 0.75 -4.73 11.36
CA HIS A 10 1.37 -3.50 10.83
C HIS A 10 2.85 -3.39 11.19
N LEU A 11 3.22 -3.72 12.44
CA LEU A 11 4.62 -3.71 12.86
C LEU A 11 5.44 -4.75 12.10
N SER A 12 4.89 -5.95 11.84
CA SER A 12 5.59 -6.95 11.04
C SER A 12 5.75 -6.51 9.58
N ALA A 13 4.73 -5.89 8.99
CA ALA A 13 4.82 -5.32 7.65
C ALA A 13 5.91 -4.23 7.58
N LEU A 14 5.94 -3.30 8.53
CA LEU A 14 6.98 -2.27 8.62
C LEU A 14 8.38 -2.87 8.80
N ALA A 15 8.52 -3.93 9.58
CA ALA A 15 9.80 -4.62 9.76
C ALA A 15 10.27 -5.24 8.43
N VAL A 16 9.38 -5.92 7.71
CA VAL A 16 9.69 -6.48 6.38
C VAL A 16 10.10 -5.39 5.39
N LEU A 17 9.33 -4.29 5.32
CA LEU A 17 9.64 -3.15 4.44
C LEU A 17 10.98 -2.50 4.81
N THR A 18 11.28 -2.37 6.10
CA THR A 18 12.57 -1.86 6.57
C THR A 18 13.72 -2.75 6.11
N VAL A 19 13.60 -4.06 6.27
CA VAL A 19 14.62 -5.03 5.81
C VAL A 19 14.79 -4.96 4.30
N LEU A 20 13.71 -4.94 3.53
CA LEU A 20 13.77 -4.82 2.08
C LEU A 20 14.44 -3.51 1.64
N THR A 21 14.10 -2.39 2.29
CA THR A 21 14.73 -1.09 2.00
C THR A 21 16.22 -1.11 2.30
N LEU A 22 16.66 -1.75 3.38
CA LEU A 22 18.06 -1.90 3.71
C LEU A 22 18.83 -2.78 2.71
N ILE A 23 18.21 -3.87 2.25
CA ILE A 23 18.80 -4.76 1.23
C ILE A 23 18.92 -4.04 -0.11
N LEU A 24 17.90 -3.28 -0.51
CA LEU A 24 17.83 -2.62 -1.82
C LEU A 24 18.31 -1.17 -1.81
N ARG A 25 18.91 -0.69 -0.72
CA ARG A 25 19.26 0.71 -0.48
C ARG A 25 20.03 1.38 -1.63
N GLU A 26 20.89 0.64 -2.32
CA GLU A 26 21.70 1.16 -3.42
C GLU A 26 20.90 1.38 -4.73
N ARG A 27 19.70 0.79 -4.80
CA ARG A 27 18.82 0.86 -5.97
C ARG A 27 17.62 1.79 -5.76
N LEU A 28 17.45 2.28 -4.53
CA LEU A 28 16.35 3.15 -4.16
C LEU A 28 16.72 4.62 -4.31
N PRO A 29 15.79 5.48 -4.76
CA PRO A 29 16.08 6.91 -4.93
C PRO A 29 16.33 7.61 -3.60
N ASP A 30 15.58 7.27 -2.55
CA ASP A 30 15.70 7.89 -1.23
C ASP A 30 15.39 6.88 -0.10
N PRO A 31 16.34 5.96 0.20
CA PRO A 31 16.16 4.96 1.24
C PRO A 31 16.07 5.58 2.65
N GLY A 32 16.72 6.74 2.86
CA GLY A 32 16.71 7.44 4.16
C GLY A 32 15.33 7.94 4.51
N PHE A 33 14.64 8.58 3.59
CA PHE A 33 13.27 9.04 3.78
C PHE A 33 12.30 7.88 4.03
N MET A 34 12.45 6.77 3.32
CA MET A 34 11.62 5.57 3.51
C MET A 34 11.82 4.98 4.91
N LEU A 35 13.06 4.82 5.36
CA LEU A 35 13.38 4.30 6.69
C LEU A 35 12.84 5.23 7.80
N LEU A 36 12.98 6.55 7.63
CA LEU A 36 12.44 7.52 8.56
C LEU A 36 10.91 7.43 8.64
N SER A 37 10.25 7.28 7.50
CA SER A 37 8.79 7.11 7.43
C SER A 37 8.34 5.86 8.17
N TYR A 38 9.01 4.73 7.97
CA TYR A 38 8.69 3.49 8.69
C TYR A 38 8.94 3.59 10.18
N ALA A 39 10.02 4.25 10.59
CA ALA A 39 10.32 4.49 12.01
C ALA A 39 9.25 5.41 12.65
N ALA A 40 8.83 6.46 11.96
CA ALA A 40 7.78 7.36 12.42
C ALA A 40 6.43 6.62 12.56
N LEU A 41 6.07 5.81 11.57
CA LEU A 41 4.86 5.00 11.61
C LEU A 41 4.89 3.96 12.73
N ALA A 42 6.01 3.27 12.93
CA ALA A 42 6.19 2.32 14.02
C ALA A 42 6.10 3.01 15.39
N GLY A 43 6.75 4.17 15.53
CA GLY A 43 6.66 5.00 16.72
C GLY A 43 5.23 5.45 17.03
N PHE A 44 4.49 5.88 16.01
CA PHE A 44 3.08 6.24 16.13
C PHE A 44 2.23 5.05 16.61
N LEU A 45 2.40 3.86 16.01
CA LEU A 45 1.69 2.64 16.43
C LEU A 45 1.97 2.27 17.88
N LEU A 46 3.23 2.34 18.29
CA LEU A 46 3.61 2.04 19.67
C LEU A 46 3.05 3.06 20.65
N LEU A 47 2.99 4.34 20.26
CA LEU A 47 2.38 5.40 21.05
C LEU A 47 0.89 5.15 21.23
N VAL A 48 0.16 4.87 20.15
CA VAL A 48 -1.27 4.54 20.17
C VAL A 48 -1.52 3.31 21.06
N ALA A 49 -0.75 2.24 20.87
CA ALA A 49 -0.83 1.05 21.70
C ALA A 49 -0.61 1.33 23.20
N ARG A 50 0.26 2.30 23.51
CA ARG A 50 0.53 2.72 24.89
C ARG A 50 -0.60 3.56 25.47
N MET A 51 -1.16 4.48 24.68
CA MET A 51 -2.28 5.35 25.10
C MET A 51 -3.54 4.54 25.40
N VAL A 52 -3.93 3.65 24.48
CA VAL A 52 -5.10 2.78 24.65
C VAL A 52 -5.01 1.91 25.91
N ARG A 53 -3.81 1.59 26.36
CA ARG A 53 -3.61 0.77 27.58
C ARG A 53 -3.68 1.57 28.87
N ARG A 54 -3.28 2.84 28.86
CA ARG A 54 -3.19 3.63 30.10
C ARG A 54 -4.55 4.07 30.58
N GLU A 55 -5.48 4.34 29.69
CA GLU A 55 -6.72 5.06 30.01
C GLU A 55 -7.97 4.17 30.13
N GLY A 56 -7.85 2.85 29.90
CA GLY A 56 -8.93 1.86 30.09
C GLY A 56 -10.21 2.10 29.27
N ARG A 57 -10.64 3.35 29.14
CA ARG A 57 -11.72 3.83 28.22
C ARG A 57 -11.37 5.21 27.73
N LEU A 58 -11.07 5.32 26.46
CA LEU A 58 -10.88 6.61 25.79
C LEU A 58 -12.24 7.27 25.50
N PRO A 59 -12.34 8.59 25.53
CA PRO A 59 -13.53 9.29 25.10
C PRO A 59 -13.86 8.92 23.63
N GLY A 60 -15.17 8.79 23.30
CA GLY A 60 -15.62 8.26 22.01
C GLY A 60 -15.07 9.00 20.79
N TRP A 61 -14.82 10.31 20.90
CA TRP A 61 -14.23 11.11 19.83
C TRP A 61 -12.76 10.72 19.53
N LEU A 62 -12.04 10.17 20.50
CA LEU A 62 -10.67 9.69 20.34
C LEU A 62 -10.63 8.22 19.87
N GLN A 63 -11.67 7.47 20.21
CA GLN A 63 -11.77 6.05 19.87
C GLN A 63 -11.96 5.88 18.36
N PHE A 64 -12.77 6.72 17.72
CA PHE A 64 -13.03 6.66 16.29
C PHE A 64 -11.73 6.76 15.44
N PRO A 65 -10.89 7.82 15.54
CA PRO A 65 -9.65 7.89 14.76
C PRO A 65 -8.66 6.77 15.12
N LEU A 66 -8.71 6.24 16.35
CA LEU A 66 -7.87 5.13 16.77
C LEU A 66 -8.32 3.77 16.23
N ASP A 67 -9.58 3.62 15.91
CA ASP A 67 -10.09 2.42 15.25
C ASP A 67 -9.90 2.49 13.71
N PHE A 68 -9.89 3.70 13.15
CA PHE A 68 -9.74 3.92 11.70
C PHE A 68 -8.30 4.20 11.23
N TYR A 69 -7.29 4.33 12.14
CA TYR A 69 -5.91 4.55 11.72
C TYR A 69 -5.38 3.50 10.73
N PRO A 70 -5.80 2.21 10.74
CA PRO A 70 -5.35 1.25 9.75
C PRO A 70 -5.70 1.65 8.32
N ALA A 71 -6.86 2.29 8.13
CA ALA A 71 -7.28 2.78 6.82
C ALA A 71 -6.35 3.88 6.27
N ALA A 72 -5.82 4.76 7.14
CA ALA A 72 -4.83 5.75 6.75
C ALA A 72 -3.43 5.15 6.51
N PHE A 73 -3.12 4.04 7.18
CA PHE A 73 -1.83 3.37 7.09
C PHE A 73 -1.62 2.68 5.73
N VAL A 74 -2.69 2.08 5.19
CA VAL A 74 -2.64 1.34 3.93
C VAL A 74 -2.14 2.20 2.76
N PRO A 75 -2.69 3.39 2.45
CA PRO A 75 -2.20 4.20 1.35
C PRO A 75 -0.75 4.69 1.57
N ILE A 76 -0.34 4.96 2.81
CA ILE A 76 1.05 5.38 3.10
C ILE A 76 2.01 4.22 2.79
N LEU A 77 1.70 3.00 3.24
CA LEU A 77 2.50 1.82 2.92
C LEU A 77 2.50 1.52 1.43
N PHE A 78 1.35 1.66 0.78
CA PHE A 78 1.22 1.38 -0.65
C PHE A 78 2.13 2.28 -1.51
N ASN A 79 2.21 3.57 -1.18
CA ASN A 79 3.08 4.52 -1.88
C ASN A 79 4.58 4.19 -1.73
N THR A 80 4.98 3.46 -0.68
CA THR A 80 6.37 3.03 -0.51
C THR A 80 6.70 1.72 -1.23
N LEU A 81 5.68 0.96 -1.66
CA LEU A 81 5.88 -0.32 -2.35
C LEU A 81 6.38 -0.14 -3.77
N GLU A 82 5.93 0.89 -4.49
CA GLU A 82 6.31 1.09 -5.89
C GLU A 82 7.83 1.21 -6.08
N PRO A 83 8.56 2.09 -5.36
CA PRO A 83 10.02 2.16 -5.45
C PRO A 83 10.70 0.83 -5.10
N LEU A 84 10.19 0.11 -4.09
CA LEU A 84 10.74 -1.19 -3.70
C LEU A 84 10.54 -2.24 -4.78
N ILE A 85 9.37 -2.29 -5.40
CA ILE A 85 9.06 -3.22 -6.50
C ILE A 85 9.99 -2.93 -7.69
N GLN A 86 10.16 -1.66 -8.05
CA GLN A 86 11.04 -1.26 -9.14
C GLN A 86 12.50 -1.62 -8.84
N ALA A 87 12.97 -1.37 -7.62
CA ALA A 87 14.31 -1.71 -7.18
C ALA A 87 14.58 -3.23 -7.13
N ALA A 88 13.57 -4.02 -6.75
CA ALA A 88 13.66 -5.48 -6.66
C ALA A 88 13.60 -6.17 -8.02
N ARG A 89 12.75 -5.69 -8.93
CA ARG A 89 12.49 -6.34 -10.22
C ARG A 89 13.49 -5.97 -11.31
N GLY A 90 14.20 -4.85 -11.18
CA GLY A 90 14.93 -4.27 -12.30
C GLY A 90 13.97 -3.74 -13.37
N ARG A 91 14.14 -4.19 -14.63
CA ARG A 91 13.20 -3.85 -15.71
C ARG A 91 11.88 -4.59 -15.50
N GLY A 92 10.77 -3.87 -15.65
CA GLY A 92 9.42 -4.45 -15.57
C GLY A 92 9.27 -5.65 -16.53
N ARG A 93 8.48 -6.63 -16.14
CA ARG A 93 8.15 -7.78 -16.98
C ARG A 93 6.91 -7.54 -17.84
N ASP A 94 6.54 -6.28 -18.00
CA ASP A 94 5.37 -5.88 -18.80
C ASP A 94 5.51 -6.35 -20.24
N ASP A 95 6.73 -6.35 -20.78
CA ASP A 95 7.02 -6.91 -22.12
C ASP A 95 6.64 -8.39 -22.24
N LEU A 96 6.78 -9.18 -21.17
CA LEU A 96 6.39 -10.58 -21.16
C LEU A 96 4.87 -10.74 -21.14
N LEU A 97 4.16 -9.86 -20.39
CA LEU A 97 2.70 -9.85 -20.35
C LEU A 97 2.13 -9.43 -21.70
N ILE A 98 2.66 -8.36 -22.30
CA ILE A 98 2.29 -7.90 -23.64
C ILE A 98 2.54 -8.99 -24.68
N ALA A 99 3.67 -9.70 -24.61
CA ALA A 99 3.98 -10.79 -25.50
C ALA A 99 3.02 -11.99 -25.31
N ALA A 100 2.64 -12.29 -24.07
CA ALA A 100 1.65 -13.32 -23.76
C ALA A 100 0.26 -12.94 -24.29
N ASP A 101 -0.19 -11.71 -24.08
CA ASP A 101 -1.45 -11.20 -24.59
C ASP A 101 -1.51 -11.26 -26.12
N ARG A 102 -0.45 -10.82 -26.79
CA ARG A 102 -0.37 -10.91 -28.26
C ARG A 102 -0.40 -12.35 -28.77
N ARG A 103 0.20 -13.28 -28.01
CA ARG A 103 0.21 -14.69 -28.38
C ARG A 103 -1.15 -15.37 -28.18
N MET A 104 -1.90 -14.95 -27.16
CA MET A 104 -3.22 -15.50 -26.82
C MET A 104 -4.34 -14.89 -27.64
N PHE A 105 -4.31 -13.58 -27.85
CA PHE A 105 -5.41 -12.81 -28.45
C PHE A 105 -5.07 -12.25 -29.84
N GLY A 106 -3.83 -12.40 -30.29
CA GLY A 106 -3.36 -11.85 -31.58
C GLY A 106 -3.20 -10.33 -31.60
N VAL A 107 -3.59 -9.63 -30.54
CA VAL A 107 -3.56 -8.18 -30.39
C VAL A 107 -3.13 -7.79 -28.97
N ASP A 108 -2.72 -6.56 -28.80
CA ASP A 108 -2.58 -5.97 -27.49
C ASP A 108 -3.98 -5.67 -26.95
N VAL A 109 -4.40 -6.41 -25.92
CA VAL A 109 -5.76 -6.37 -25.39
C VAL A 109 -6.11 -4.97 -24.86
N THR A 110 -5.15 -4.27 -24.25
CA THR A 110 -5.34 -2.93 -23.71
C THR A 110 -5.66 -1.94 -24.84
N ILE A 111 -4.86 -1.96 -25.92
CA ILE A 111 -5.08 -1.11 -27.10
C ILE A 111 -6.39 -1.49 -27.82
N TRP A 112 -6.73 -2.77 -27.84
CA TRP A 112 -7.99 -3.22 -28.44
C TRP A 112 -9.20 -2.72 -27.63
N LEU A 113 -9.13 -2.74 -26.29
CA LEU A 113 -10.16 -2.24 -25.39
C LEU A 113 -10.34 -0.72 -25.46
N GLU A 114 -9.30 0.04 -25.78
CA GLU A 114 -9.40 1.50 -25.96
C GLU A 114 -10.45 1.90 -27.01
N ARG A 115 -10.75 1.02 -27.97
CA ARG A 115 -11.80 1.27 -28.98
C ARG A 115 -13.21 1.35 -28.39
N PHE A 116 -13.40 0.79 -27.21
CA PHE A 116 -14.68 0.78 -26.50
C PHE A 116 -14.78 1.87 -25.42
N VAL A 117 -13.75 2.74 -25.33
CA VAL A 117 -13.78 3.86 -24.40
C VAL A 117 -14.90 4.81 -24.81
N HIS A 118 -15.94 4.83 -23.99
CA HIS A 118 -17.08 5.74 -24.13
C HIS A 118 -17.29 6.47 -22.79
N PRO A 119 -17.55 7.79 -22.78
CA PRO A 119 -17.67 8.54 -21.52
C PRO A 119 -18.61 7.88 -20.51
N VAL A 120 -19.82 7.47 -20.94
CA VAL A 120 -20.81 6.83 -20.08
C VAL A 120 -20.28 5.48 -19.51
N LEU A 121 -19.60 4.69 -20.33
CA LEU A 121 -19.03 3.41 -19.90
C LEU A 121 -17.91 3.64 -18.86
N ASN A 122 -17.11 4.66 -19.09
CA ASN A 122 -16.04 5.05 -18.16
C ASN A 122 -16.60 5.51 -16.81
N ASP A 123 -17.68 6.30 -16.82
CA ASP A 123 -18.36 6.74 -15.59
C ASP A 123 -18.96 5.56 -14.82
N ILE A 124 -19.55 4.58 -15.52
CA ILE A 124 -20.07 3.36 -14.92
C ILE A 124 -18.94 2.55 -14.27
N PHE A 125 -17.83 2.33 -14.97
CA PHE A 125 -16.67 1.63 -14.40
C PHE A 125 -16.07 2.39 -13.22
N PHE A 126 -15.98 3.72 -13.31
CA PHE A 126 -15.52 4.56 -12.21
C PHE A 126 -16.42 4.43 -10.98
N LEU A 127 -17.76 4.39 -11.17
CA LEU A 127 -18.71 4.17 -10.10
C LEU A 127 -18.49 2.82 -9.43
N PHE A 128 -18.38 1.73 -10.21
CA PHE A 128 -18.11 0.39 -9.67
C PHE A 128 -16.76 0.32 -8.96
N TYR A 129 -15.72 0.94 -9.51
CA TYR A 129 -14.42 1.00 -8.86
C TYR A 129 -14.47 1.78 -7.54
N SER A 130 -15.21 2.90 -7.52
CA SER A 130 -15.37 3.70 -6.31
C SER A 130 -16.13 2.94 -5.21
N THR A 131 -17.16 2.15 -5.56
CA THR A 131 -17.90 1.34 -4.58
C THR A 131 -17.08 0.19 -3.99
N TYR A 132 -15.98 -0.21 -4.63
CA TYR A 132 -15.07 -1.21 -4.07
C TYR A 132 -14.35 -0.71 -2.81
N TYR A 133 -14.21 0.61 -2.62
CA TYR A 133 -13.54 1.22 -1.47
C TYR A 133 -14.48 1.56 -0.31
N PHE A 134 -15.78 1.43 -0.46
CA PHE A 134 -16.82 1.69 0.55
C PHE A 134 -17.63 0.44 0.84
#